data_e8d34bfeb0759d6bf9fc82f565fb01da
#
_entry.id   e8d34bfeb0759d6bf9fc82f565fb01da
#
_cell.length_a   1.000
_cell.length_b   1.000
_cell.length_c   1.000
_cell.angle_alpha   90.00
_cell.angle_beta   90.00
_cell.angle_gamma   90.00
#
_symmetry.space_group_name_H-M   'P 1'
#
loop_
_entity.id
_entity.type
_entity.pdbx_description
1 polymer ?
#
loop_
_entity_poly.entity_id
_entity_poly.type
_entity_poly.pdbx_seq_one_letter_code
_entity_poly.pdbx_strand_id
1 'polypeptide(L)'
;MPESILSVQNLVKRYGDATVVSDLSFAIAPGECLGVIGPNGAGKTTTIRMCLGLTVPDEGTVTAFGLHMPKDALAIKAQLGVVSQMDTLDPDFSCAENLLVYGRYFGMKDAQIRERIPALLEFASLTAKANAKPGELSGGMKRRLSLARALVNNPRLLLLDEPTTGLDPQARHLMWERLQLLLAEGKSILLTTHFMDEAERLCHRLLVVDHGKKIAEGAPRDLIRQYLEPDVVEVYGSGALALADSPLKAMAARLEVSGETVFFYTADAKPLLQALAAYPQLRTLHRPANLEDLFLKLTGRQIREDA
;
A
#
# COMPACT_ATOMS: atom_id res chain seq x y z
N MET A 1 -9.68 12.76 21.60
CA MET A 1 -9.39 12.19 20.28
C MET A 1 -10.05 10.84 20.24
N PRO A 2 -10.64 10.39 19.12
CA PRO A 2 -11.13 9.02 19.05
C PRO A 2 -9.94 8.09 19.39
N GLU A 3 -10.25 7.01 20.10
CA GLU A 3 -9.25 6.03 20.55
C GLU A 3 -8.59 5.40 19.33
N SER A 4 -7.28 5.68 19.12
CA SER A 4 -6.53 5.11 17.99
C SER A 4 -6.14 3.68 18.29
N ILE A 5 -6.24 2.79 17.28
CA ILE A 5 -5.79 1.40 17.39
C ILE A 5 -4.27 1.28 17.31
N LEU A 6 -3.64 2.19 16.57
CA LEU A 6 -2.19 2.38 16.46
C LEU A 6 -1.90 3.89 16.49
N SER A 7 -0.91 4.30 17.27
CA SER A 7 -0.39 5.67 17.30
C SER A 7 1.13 5.66 17.24
N VAL A 8 1.66 6.45 16.33
CA VAL A 8 3.08 6.66 16.10
C VAL A 8 3.35 8.15 16.31
N GLN A 9 4.33 8.50 17.16
CA GLN A 9 4.62 9.89 17.49
C GLN A 9 6.11 10.17 17.38
N ASN A 10 6.46 11.18 16.56
CA ASN A 10 7.80 11.73 16.36
C ASN A 10 8.87 10.66 16.12
N LEU A 11 8.55 9.67 15.28
CA LEU A 11 9.37 8.50 15.06
C LEU A 11 10.61 8.85 14.26
N VAL A 12 11.78 8.51 14.79
CA VAL A 12 13.06 8.70 14.12
C VAL A 12 13.82 7.38 14.07
N LYS A 13 14.43 7.08 12.92
CA LYS A 13 15.34 5.95 12.77
C LYS A 13 16.54 6.31 11.90
N ARG A 14 17.72 6.03 12.45
CA ARG A 14 19.00 6.23 11.80
C ARG A 14 19.73 4.89 11.63
N TYR A 15 20.46 4.74 10.54
CA TYR A 15 21.40 3.64 10.30
C TYR A 15 22.72 4.25 9.88
N GLY A 16 23.72 4.21 10.77
CA GLY A 16 24.93 5.00 10.62
C GLY A 16 24.60 6.49 10.50
N ASP A 17 25.10 7.15 9.47
CA ASP A 17 24.84 8.58 9.23
C ASP A 17 23.53 8.85 8.49
N ALA A 18 22.84 7.82 8.01
CA ALA A 18 21.63 7.97 7.22
C ALA A 18 20.38 7.98 8.12
N THR A 19 19.60 9.07 8.06
CA THR A 19 18.27 9.13 8.69
C THR A 19 17.24 8.58 7.72
N VAL A 20 16.69 7.38 8.02
CA VAL A 20 15.75 6.65 7.17
C VAL A 20 14.30 7.02 7.51
N VAL A 21 14.00 7.36 8.76
CA VAL A 21 12.70 7.89 9.20
C VAL A 21 12.99 9.12 10.05
N SER A 22 12.31 10.24 9.78
CA SER A 22 12.57 11.54 10.37
C SER A 22 11.26 12.19 10.82
N ASP A 23 11.03 12.24 12.13
CA ASP A 23 9.90 12.90 12.78
C ASP A 23 8.52 12.46 12.24
N LEU A 24 8.35 11.14 12.03
CA LEU A 24 7.13 10.59 11.46
C LEU A 24 6.06 10.40 12.54
N SER A 25 4.90 11.03 12.35
CA SER A 25 3.75 10.92 13.25
C SER A 25 2.48 10.63 12.47
N PHE A 26 1.72 9.62 12.92
CA PHE A 26 0.40 9.25 12.38
C PHE A 26 -0.36 8.39 13.39
N ALA A 27 -1.65 8.23 13.19
CA ALA A 27 -2.49 7.33 13.97
C ALA A 27 -3.46 6.59 13.06
N ILE A 28 -3.93 5.43 13.47
CA ILE A 28 -4.95 4.63 12.76
C ILE A 28 -6.15 4.49 13.68
N ALA A 29 -7.33 4.83 13.16
CA ALA A 29 -8.60 4.62 13.85
C ALA A 29 -9.06 3.15 13.74
N PRO A 30 -9.90 2.65 14.65
CA PRO A 30 -10.55 1.36 14.50
C PRO A 30 -11.33 1.26 13.17
N GLY A 31 -11.14 0.17 12.43
CA GLY A 31 -11.76 -0.06 11.11
C GLY A 31 -11.16 0.74 9.95
N GLU A 32 -10.11 1.52 10.19
CA GLU A 32 -9.44 2.32 9.16
C GLU A 32 -8.39 1.51 8.40
N CYS A 33 -8.30 1.74 7.09
CA CYS A 33 -7.13 1.40 6.27
C CYS A 33 -6.29 2.67 6.04
N LEU A 34 -5.10 2.70 6.62
CA LEU A 34 -4.09 3.73 6.35
C LEU A 34 -3.05 3.17 5.38
N GLY A 35 -2.91 3.80 4.23
CA GLY A 35 -1.86 3.50 3.25
C GLY A 35 -0.64 4.37 3.47
N VAL A 36 0.54 3.78 3.55
CA VAL A 36 1.82 4.50 3.50
C VAL A 36 2.40 4.32 2.11
N ILE A 37 2.41 5.39 1.34
CA ILE A 37 2.92 5.42 -0.04
C ILE A 37 4.19 6.26 -0.12
N GLY A 38 5.08 5.87 -1.00
CA GLY A 38 6.37 6.55 -1.18
C GLY A 38 7.31 5.75 -2.08
N PRO A 39 8.37 6.36 -2.60
CA PRO A 39 9.35 5.66 -3.44
C PRO A 39 10.13 4.60 -2.63
N ASN A 40 10.90 3.77 -3.35
CA ASN A 40 11.84 2.86 -2.71
C ASN A 40 12.85 3.65 -1.87
N GLY A 41 13.13 3.17 -0.66
CA GLY A 41 13.99 3.88 0.29
C GLY A 41 13.32 5.00 1.09
N ALA A 42 12.02 5.29 0.91
CA ALA A 42 11.31 6.32 1.66
C ALA A 42 11.08 5.99 3.16
N GLY A 43 11.47 4.80 3.63
CA GLY A 43 11.32 4.40 5.03
C GLY A 43 10.07 3.59 5.35
N LYS A 44 9.25 3.18 4.36
CA LYS A 44 7.99 2.44 4.55
C LYS A 44 8.16 1.15 5.35
N THR A 45 9.01 0.23 4.88
CA THR A 45 9.30 -1.05 5.56
C THR A 45 9.92 -0.83 6.94
N THR A 46 10.81 0.17 7.09
CA THR A 46 11.39 0.51 8.40
C THR A 46 10.31 0.96 9.38
N THR A 47 9.36 1.76 8.93
CA THR A 47 8.21 2.20 9.74
C THR A 47 7.36 1.01 10.21
N ILE A 48 7.00 0.08 9.30
CA ILE A 48 6.30 -1.15 9.69
C ILE A 48 7.11 -1.97 10.69
N ARG A 49 8.42 -2.14 10.49
CA ARG A 49 9.30 -2.89 11.40
C ARG A 49 9.34 -2.27 12.79
N MET A 50 9.29 -0.94 12.90
CA MET A 50 9.20 -0.25 14.20
C MET A 50 7.82 -0.46 14.85
N CYS A 51 6.73 -0.40 14.09
CA CYS A 51 5.39 -0.73 14.57
C CYS A 51 5.26 -2.18 15.07
N LEU A 52 6.04 -3.11 14.49
CA LEU A 52 6.13 -4.51 14.91
C LEU A 52 7.09 -4.74 16.09
N GLY A 53 7.85 -3.72 16.52
CA GLY A 53 8.92 -3.88 17.51
C GLY A 53 10.06 -4.78 17.04
N LEU A 54 10.26 -4.92 15.71
CA LEU A 54 11.40 -5.61 15.10
C LEU A 54 12.61 -4.70 14.94
N THR A 55 12.37 -3.39 14.98
CA THR A 55 13.40 -2.35 14.98
C THR A 55 13.04 -1.36 16.07
N VAL A 56 13.99 -1.06 16.95
CA VAL A 56 13.81 -0.04 17.98
C VAL A 56 14.02 1.34 17.34
N PRO A 57 13.08 2.28 17.49
CA PRO A 57 13.29 3.65 17.05
C PRO A 57 14.39 4.31 17.89
N ASP A 58 15.08 5.29 17.31
CA ASP A 58 16.08 6.09 18.03
C ASP A 58 15.39 7.20 18.82
N GLU A 59 14.24 7.71 18.33
CA GLU A 59 13.39 8.69 19.00
C GLU A 59 11.92 8.40 18.68
N GLY A 60 11.03 8.93 19.52
CA GLY A 60 9.59 8.79 19.34
C GLY A 60 9.02 7.54 20.00
N THR A 61 7.72 7.33 19.83
CA THR A 61 6.99 6.24 20.47
C THR A 61 6.01 5.57 19.50
N VAL A 62 5.78 4.27 19.74
CA VAL A 62 4.74 3.49 19.09
C VAL A 62 3.84 2.91 20.17
N THR A 63 2.54 3.17 20.06
CA THR A 63 1.52 2.56 20.91
C THR A 63 0.48 1.86 20.06
N ALA A 64 0.09 0.65 20.44
CA ALA A 64 -1.00 -0.08 19.79
C ALA A 64 -1.93 -0.67 20.86
N PHE A 65 -3.25 -0.56 20.66
CA PHE A 65 -4.25 -1.04 21.62
C PHE A 65 -4.10 -0.44 23.03
N GLY A 66 -3.54 0.79 23.16
CA GLY A 66 -3.22 1.41 24.45
C GLY A 66 -1.94 0.90 25.12
N LEU A 67 -1.18 0.01 24.48
CA LEU A 67 0.05 -0.60 24.96
C LEU A 67 1.27 -0.04 24.25
N HIS A 68 2.45 -0.04 24.90
CA HIS A 68 3.67 0.57 24.39
C HIS A 68 4.65 -0.44 23.76
N MET A 69 5.15 -0.16 22.55
CA MET A 69 6.30 -0.87 21.98
C MET A 69 7.61 -0.24 22.50
N PRO A 70 8.65 -1.04 22.75
CA PRO A 70 8.68 -2.52 22.70
C PRO A 70 8.26 -3.20 24.02
N LYS A 71 7.95 -2.45 25.06
CA LYS A 71 7.69 -2.95 26.42
C LYS A 71 6.61 -4.04 26.46
N ASP A 72 5.49 -3.79 25.80
CA ASP A 72 4.31 -4.67 25.80
C ASP A 72 4.20 -5.51 24.49
N ALA A 73 5.33 -5.77 23.83
CA ALA A 73 5.36 -6.34 22.48
C ALA A 73 4.58 -7.67 22.35
N LEU A 74 4.62 -8.55 23.33
CA LEU A 74 3.88 -9.83 23.28
C LEU A 74 2.37 -9.61 23.26
N ALA A 75 1.86 -8.75 24.14
CA ALA A 75 0.42 -8.44 24.21
C ALA A 75 -0.07 -7.71 22.95
N ILE A 76 0.75 -6.86 22.37
CA ILE A 76 0.46 -6.19 21.08
C ILE A 76 0.47 -7.20 19.95
N LYS A 77 1.53 -8.01 19.80
CA LYS A 77 1.66 -9.00 18.72
C LYS A 77 0.55 -10.05 18.73
N ALA A 78 0.03 -10.41 19.91
CA ALA A 78 -1.12 -11.31 20.03
C ALA A 78 -2.38 -10.80 19.32
N GLN A 79 -2.49 -9.48 19.09
CA GLN A 79 -3.63 -8.83 18.44
C GLN A 79 -3.30 -8.32 17.01
N LEU A 80 -2.09 -8.59 16.52
CA LEU A 80 -1.64 -8.22 15.17
C LEU A 80 -1.69 -9.41 14.22
N GLY A 81 -1.97 -9.12 12.95
CA GLY A 81 -1.69 -9.98 11.82
C GLY A 81 -0.64 -9.32 10.92
N VAL A 82 0.28 -10.10 10.40
CA VAL A 82 1.40 -9.56 9.62
C VAL A 82 1.55 -10.31 8.31
N VAL A 83 1.61 -9.56 7.21
CA VAL A 83 2.00 -10.07 5.89
C VAL A 83 3.24 -9.29 5.45
N SER A 84 4.39 -9.93 5.48
CA SER A 84 5.66 -9.34 5.05
C SER A 84 5.80 -9.36 3.52
N GLN A 85 6.66 -8.51 2.99
CA GLN A 85 6.96 -8.46 1.56
C GLN A 85 7.46 -9.81 1.03
N MET A 86 8.37 -10.46 1.77
CA MET A 86 8.88 -11.78 1.43
C MET A 86 7.93 -12.89 1.90
N ASP A 87 7.88 -13.98 1.14
CA ASP A 87 7.18 -15.19 1.56
C ASP A 87 7.88 -15.82 2.78
N THR A 88 7.07 -16.09 3.80
CA THR A 88 7.54 -16.69 5.07
C THR A 88 6.79 -17.98 5.40
N LEU A 89 6.16 -18.60 4.40
CA LEU A 89 5.55 -19.93 4.54
C LEU A 89 6.62 -20.97 4.73
N ASP A 90 6.36 -21.94 5.61
CA ASP A 90 7.26 -23.06 5.78
C ASP A 90 7.07 -24.05 4.62
N PRO A 91 8.13 -24.33 3.82
CA PRO A 91 8.03 -25.17 2.63
C PRO A 91 7.78 -26.65 2.93
N ASP A 92 8.05 -27.10 4.15
CA ASP A 92 7.90 -28.49 4.54
C ASP A 92 6.49 -28.84 4.99
N PHE A 93 5.71 -27.82 5.39
CA PHE A 93 4.34 -27.97 5.85
C PHE A 93 3.33 -27.74 4.72
N SER A 94 2.23 -28.49 4.75
CA SER A 94 1.04 -28.23 3.92
C SER A 94 0.40 -26.88 4.26
N CYS A 95 -0.57 -26.42 3.43
CA CYS A 95 -1.34 -25.23 3.73
C CYS A 95 -1.99 -25.27 5.11
N ALA A 96 -2.65 -26.38 5.46
CA ALA A 96 -3.31 -26.55 6.75
C ALA A 96 -2.30 -26.58 7.91
N GLU A 97 -1.16 -27.22 7.73
CA GLU A 97 -0.11 -27.29 8.76
C GLU A 97 0.57 -25.94 8.97
N ASN A 98 0.80 -25.15 7.92
CA ASN A 98 1.27 -23.77 8.05
C ASN A 98 0.34 -22.93 8.95
N LEU A 99 -0.97 -23.08 8.79
CA LEU A 99 -1.96 -22.42 9.65
C LEU A 99 -1.91 -22.96 11.09
N LEU A 100 -1.81 -24.27 11.26
CA LEU A 100 -1.77 -24.92 12.56
C LEU A 100 -0.53 -24.49 13.37
N VAL A 101 0.65 -24.60 12.76
CA VAL A 101 1.92 -24.25 13.42
C VAL A 101 1.95 -22.76 13.77
N TYR A 102 1.46 -21.90 12.87
CA TYR A 102 1.44 -20.46 13.13
C TYR A 102 0.49 -20.09 14.29
N GLY A 103 -0.67 -20.75 14.40
CA GLY A 103 -1.58 -20.58 15.54
C GLY A 103 -0.95 -20.97 16.89
N ARG A 104 -0.09 -21.99 16.91
CA ARG A 104 0.65 -22.38 18.12
C ARG A 104 1.61 -21.28 18.60
N TYR A 105 2.19 -20.46 17.72
CA TYR A 105 3.02 -19.31 18.12
C TYR A 105 2.26 -18.26 18.90
N PHE A 106 0.92 -18.20 18.73
CA PHE A 106 0.03 -17.36 19.54
C PHE A 106 -0.49 -18.05 20.81
N GLY A 107 0.03 -19.23 21.15
CA GLY A 107 -0.41 -20.00 22.33
C GLY A 107 -1.81 -20.61 22.19
N MET A 108 -2.37 -20.69 20.97
CA MET A 108 -3.67 -21.30 20.73
C MET A 108 -3.60 -22.83 20.86
N LYS A 109 -4.69 -23.43 21.36
CA LYS A 109 -4.82 -24.90 21.41
C LYS A 109 -5.10 -25.45 20.00
N ASP A 110 -4.52 -26.61 19.68
CA ASP A 110 -4.69 -27.26 18.37
C ASP A 110 -6.18 -27.41 17.97
N ALA A 111 -7.04 -27.74 18.90
CA ALA A 111 -8.49 -27.87 18.63
C ALA A 111 -9.09 -26.55 18.12
N GLN A 112 -8.76 -25.44 18.77
CA GLN A 112 -9.23 -24.11 18.35
C GLN A 112 -8.70 -23.71 16.97
N ILE A 113 -7.42 -24.03 16.68
CA ILE A 113 -6.82 -23.72 15.37
C ILE A 113 -7.47 -24.58 14.29
N ARG A 114 -7.63 -25.91 14.53
CA ARG A 114 -8.25 -26.85 13.58
C ARG A 114 -9.69 -26.46 13.23
N GLU A 115 -10.45 -25.92 14.18
CA GLU A 115 -11.79 -25.40 13.94
C GLU A 115 -11.79 -24.21 12.97
N ARG A 116 -10.75 -23.38 13.01
CA ARG A 116 -10.62 -22.17 12.15
C ARG A 116 -10.05 -22.46 10.76
N ILE A 117 -9.24 -23.51 10.60
CA ILE A 117 -8.54 -23.83 9.35
C ILE A 117 -9.48 -23.89 8.13
N PRO A 118 -10.66 -24.56 8.17
CA PRO A 118 -11.53 -24.62 7.02
C PRO A 118 -11.96 -23.23 6.51
N ALA A 119 -12.40 -22.34 7.40
CA ALA A 119 -12.82 -20.98 7.05
C ALA A 119 -11.64 -20.13 6.53
N LEU A 120 -10.44 -20.31 7.09
CA LEU A 120 -9.24 -19.61 6.62
C LEU A 120 -8.80 -20.08 5.22
N LEU A 121 -8.89 -21.36 4.95
CA LEU A 121 -8.61 -21.92 3.61
C LEU A 121 -9.66 -21.51 2.58
N GLU A 122 -10.93 -21.43 2.98
CA GLU A 122 -12.01 -20.91 2.14
C GLU A 122 -11.78 -19.42 1.83
N PHE A 123 -11.49 -18.63 2.85
CA PHE A 123 -11.11 -17.21 2.68
C PHE A 123 -9.95 -17.03 1.70
N ALA A 124 -8.93 -17.88 1.75
CA ALA A 124 -7.80 -17.89 0.82
C ALA A 124 -8.14 -18.50 -0.56
N SER A 125 -9.32 -19.10 -0.76
CA SER A 125 -9.68 -19.92 -1.92
C SER A 125 -8.69 -21.08 -2.13
N LEU A 126 -8.32 -21.76 -1.03
CA LEU A 126 -7.35 -22.86 -0.99
C LEU A 126 -7.91 -24.16 -0.37
N THR A 127 -9.23 -24.28 -0.23
CA THR A 127 -9.85 -25.49 0.38
C THR A 127 -9.42 -26.76 -0.34
N ALA A 128 -9.40 -26.78 -1.68
CA ALA A 128 -8.95 -27.93 -2.48
C ALA A 128 -7.45 -28.19 -2.39
N LYS A 129 -6.69 -27.27 -1.82
CA LYS A 129 -5.22 -27.31 -1.67
C LYS A 129 -4.78 -27.43 -0.19
N ALA A 130 -5.69 -27.81 0.70
CA ALA A 130 -5.40 -27.89 2.14
C ALA A 130 -4.13 -28.71 2.46
N ASN A 131 -3.91 -29.81 1.75
CA ASN A 131 -2.79 -30.72 1.92
C ASN A 131 -1.60 -30.43 0.98
N ALA A 132 -1.69 -29.47 0.07
CA ALA A 132 -0.61 -29.09 -0.82
C ALA A 132 0.47 -28.30 -0.05
N LYS A 133 1.72 -28.50 -0.43
CA LYS A 133 2.86 -27.73 0.09
C LYS A 133 3.02 -26.40 -0.67
N PRO A 134 3.67 -25.37 -0.08
CA PRO A 134 3.92 -24.10 -0.75
C PRO A 134 4.61 -24.23 -2.11
N GLY A 135 5.49 -25.21 -2.30
CA GLY A 135 6.13 -25.48 -3.60
C GLY A 135 5.16 -25.83 -4.74
N GLU A 136 3.95 -26.29 -4.42
CA GLU A 136 2.89 -26.67 -5.35
C GLU A 136 1.89 -25.53 -5.64
N LEU A 137 2.11 -24.35 -5.05
CA LEU A 137 1.24 -23.18 -5.15
C LEU A 137 1.84 -22.13 -6.09
N SER A 138 0.98 -21.44 -6.83
CA SER A 138 1.38 -20.22 -7.54
C SER A 138 1.72 -19.08 -6.57
N GLY A 139 2.41 -18.03 -7.02
CA GLY A 139 2.73 -16.87 -6.19
C GLY A 139 1.50 -16.22 -5.55
N GLY A 140 0.42 -16.05 -6.32
CA GLY A 140 -0.84 -15.53 -5.81
C GLY A 140 -1.51 -16.45 -4.78
N MET A 141 -1.39 -17.78 -4.93
CA MET A 141 -1.87 -18.73 -3.93
C MET A 141 -1.07 -18.66 -2.64
N LYS A 142 0.27 -18.57 -2.72
CA LYS A 142 1.14 -18.38 -1.56
C LYS A 142 0.79 -17.10 -0.80
N ARG A 143 0.59 -16.00 -1.54
CA ARG A 143 0.25 -14.71 -0.94
C ARG A 143 -1.08 -14.74 -0.20
N ARG A 144 -2.10 -15.40 -0.77
CA ARG A 144 -3.39 -15.62 -0.09
C ARG A 144 -3.27 -16.53 1.13
N LEU A 145 -2.44 -17.56 1.08
CA LEU A 145 -2.15 -18.39 2.25
C LEU A 145 -1.45 -17.57 3.35
N SER A 146 -0.50 -16.70 2.98
CA SER A 146 0.17 -15.80 3.93
C SER A 146 -0.83 -14.83 4.59
N LEU A 147 -1.82 -14.32 3.84
CA LEU A 147 -2.89 -13.51 4.41
C LEU A 147 -3.78 -14.34 5.36
N ALA A 148 -4.21 -15.54 4.95
CA ALA A 148 -5.00 -16.42 5.81
C ALA A 148 -4.24 -16.79 7.10
N ARG A 149 -2.94 -17.02 7.00
CA ARG A 149 -2.08 -17.27 8.15
C ARG A 149 -2.03 -16.09 9.11
N ALA A 150 -1.97 -14.86 8.58
CA ALA A 150 -2.00 -13.65 9.38
C ALA A 150 -3.34 -13.45 10.13
N LEU A 151 -4.39 -14.18 9.76
CA LEU A 151 -5.72 -14.13 10.38
C LEU A 151 -5.96 -15.22 11.44
N VAL A 152 -5.03 -16.15 11.64
CA VAL A 152 -5.20 -17.31 12.52
C VAL A 152 -5.60 -16.90 13.95
N ASN A 153 -4.97 -15.87 14.50
CA ASN A 153 -5.22 -15.34 15.85
C ASN A 153 -6.37 -14.33 15.92
N ASN A 154 -7.14 -14.16 14.83
CA ASN A 154 -8.21 -13.16 14.72
C ASN A 154 -7.77 -11.72 15.08
N PRO A 155 -6.78 -11.15 14.39
CA PRO A 155 -6.20 -9.88 14.75
C PRO A 155 -7.20 -8.72 14.64
N ARG A 156 -6.96 -7.65 15.40
CA ARG A 156 -7.68 -6.38 15.30
C ARG A 156 -7.03 -5.43 14.29
N LEU A 157 -5.72 -5.55 14.09
CA LEU A 157 -4.93 -4.74 13.15
C LEU A 157 -4.04 -5.65 12.29
N LEU A 158 -4.06 -5.40 11.00
CA LEU A 158 -3.19 -6.03 10.01
C LEU A 158 -2.09 -5.04 9.58
N LEU A 159 -0.86 -5.52 9.53
CA LEU A 159 0.30 -4.79 9.00
C LEU A 159 0.75 -5.52 7.73
N LEU A 160 0.56 -4.87 6.59
CA LEU A 160 0.78 -5.46 5.27
C LEU A 160 1.89 -4.68 4.54
N ASP A 161 3.03 -5.34 4.35
CA ASP A 161 4.15 -4.73 3.64
C ASP A 161 4.13 -5.20 2.18
N GLU A 162 3.71 -4.31 1.27
CA GLU A 162 3.59 -4.54 -0.17
C GLU A 162 2.87 -5.86 -0.52
N PRO A 163 1.60 -6.03 -0.09
CA PRO A 163 0.93 -7.34 -0.13
C PRO A 163 0.66 -7.87 -1.54
N THR A 164 0.70 -7.03 -2.57
CA THR A 164 0.38 -7.42 -3.95
C THR A 164 1.56 -7.37 -4.92
N THR A 165 2.76 -7.04 -4.42
CA THR A 165 3.96 -7.02 -5.25
C THR A 165 4.26 -8.40 -5.83
N GLY A 166 4.58 -8.42 -7.13
CA GLY A 166 4.87 -9.64 -7.87
C GLY A 166 3.65 -10.51 -8.23
N LEU A 167 2.43 -10.02 -7.97
CA LEU A 167 1.20 -10.70 -8.37
C LEU A 167 0.75 -10.27 -9.77
N ASP A 168 0.22 -11.23 -10.53
CA ASP A 168 -0.51 -10.93 -11.77
C ASP A 168 -1.78 -10.11 -11.47
N PRO A 169 -2.37 -9.41 -12.47
CA PRO A 169 -3.53 -8.56 -12.25
C PRO A 169 -4.73 -9.27 -11.62
N GLN A 170 -4.99 -10.54 -11.98
CA GLN A 170 -6.11 -11.30 -11.44
C GLN A 170 -5.89 -11.64 -9.95
N ALA A 171 -4.69 -12.10 -9.60
CA ALA A 171 -4.33 -12.40 -8.22
C ALA A 171 -4.36 -11.13 -7.33
N ARG A 172 -3.94 -9.98 -7.90
CA ARG A 172 -4.01 -8.67 -7.23
C ARG A 172 -5.45 -8.27 -6.92
N HIS A 173 -6.36 -8.34 -7.89
CA HIS A 173 -7.77 -8.02 -7.67
C HIS A 173 -8.40 -8.90 -6.59
N LEU A 174 -8.13 -10.21 -6.63
CA LEU A 174 -8.62 -11.13 -5.61
C LEU A 174 -8.06 -10.80 -4.21
N MET A 175 -6.80 -10.35 -4.12
CA MET A 175 -6.25 -9.88 -2.84
C MET A 175 -6.98 -8.63 -2.34
N TRP A 176 -7.26 -7.66 -3.21
CA TRP A 176 -8.02 -6.46 -2.84
C TRP A 176 -9.43 -6.79 -2.33
N GLU A 177 -10.14 -7.69 -3.00
CA GLU A 177 -11.45 -8.16 -2.53
C GLU A 177 -11.37 -8.74 -1.11
N ARG A 178 -10.33 -9.56 -0.83
CA ARG A 178 -10.13 -10.12 0.51
C ARG A 178 -9.84 -9.06 1.56
N LEU A 179 -9.03 -8.05 1.23
CA LEU A 179 -8.74 -6.94 2.14
C LEU A 179 -9.98 -6.07 2.38
N GLN A 180 -10.80 -5.82 1.35
CA GLN A 180 -12.06 -5.10 1.51
C GLN A 180 -13.05 -5.85 2.41
N LEU A 181 -13.15 -7.18 2.32
CA LEU A 181 -13.97 -7.98 3.22
C LEU A 181 -13.51 -7.81 4.68
N LEU A 182 -12.20 -7.84 4.94
CA LEU A 182 -11.67 -7.65 6.28
C LEU A 182 -11.97 -6.25 6.85
N LEU A 183 -11.90 -5.22 6.00
CA LEU A 183 -12.29 -3.86 6.39
C LEU A 183 -13.79 -3.77 6.70
N ALA A 184 -14.63 -4.42 5.90
CA ALA A 184 -16.09 -4.50 6.15
C ALA A 184 -16.41 -5.23 7.46
N GLU A 185 -15.59 -6.18 7.89
CA GLU A 185 -15.65 -6.85 9.20
C GLU A 185 -15.12 -5.98 10.36
N GLY A 186 -14.69 -4.76 10.10
CA GLY A 186 -14.15 -3.82 11.09
C GLY A 186 -12.68 -4.03 11.46
N LYS A 187 -11.92 -4.82 10.71
CA LYS A 187 -10.47 -4.92 10.89
C LYS A 187 -9.80 -3.61 10.47
N SER A 188 -8.74 -3.22 11.17
CA SER A 188 -7.91 -2.09 10.78
C SER A 188 -6.70 -2.58 9.99
N ILE A 189 -6.22 -1.77 9.05
CA ILE A 189 -5.10 -2.13 8.19
C ILE A 189 -4.09 -0.98 8.12
N LEU A 190 -2.81 -1.28 8.31
CA LEU A 190 -1.70 -0.47 7.86
C LEU A 190 -1.10 -1.16 6.63
N LEU A 191 -1.15 -0.47 5.51
CA LEU A 191 -0.71 -0.97 4.21
C LEU A 191 0.46 -0.14 3.70
N THR A 192 1.58 -0.76 3.33
CA THR A 192 2.56 -0.08 2.46
C THR A 192 2.37 -0.56 1.04
N THR A 193 2.46 0.35 0.10
CA THR A 193 2.42 0.02 -1.32
C THR A 193 3.10 1.08 -2.17
N HIS A 194 3.52 0.70 -3.35
CA HIS A 194 3.93 1.59 -4.42
C HIS A 194 2.91 1.56 -5.59
N PHE A 195 1.85 0.74 -5.50
CA PHE A 195 0.76 0.70 -6.46
C PHE A 195 -0.33 1.72 -6.09
N MET A 196 -0.48 2.75 -6.92
CA MET A 196 -1.43 3.83 -6.65
C MET A 196 -2.88 3.39 -6.76
N ASP A 197 -3.18 2.47 -7.66
CA ASP A 197 -4.51 1.85 -7.80
C ASP A 197 -4.92 1.02 -6.57
N GLU A 198 -3.96 0.33 -5.92
CA GLU A 198 -4.19 -0.34 -4.64
C GLU A 198 -4.52 0.66 -3.53
N ALA A 199 -3.71 1.72 -3.43
CA ALA A 199 -3.89 2.77 -2.43
C ALA A 199 -5.25 3.47 -2.59
N GLU A 200 -5.66 3.78 -3.81
CA GLU A 200 -6.93 4.46 -4.10
C GLU A 200 -8.15 3.59 -3.79
N ARG A 201 -8.05 2.26 -4.01
CA ARG A 201 -9.15 1.31 -3.80
C ARG A 201 -9.34 0.89 -2.35
N LEU A 202 -8.26 0.76 -1.59
CA LEU A 202 -8.29 0.17 -0.25
C LEU A 202 -8.20 1.20 0.87
N CYS A 203 -7.46 2.29 0.67
CA CYS A 203 -7.12 3.17 1.76
C CYS A 203 -8.18 4.26 1.99
N HIS A 204 -8.61 4.40 3.23
CA HIS A 204 -9.44 5.51 3.67
C HIS A 204 -8.62 6.80 3.74
N ARG A 205 -7.35 6.67 4.13
CA ARG A 205 -6.41 7.77 4.25
C ARG A 205 -5.02 7.31 3.82
N LEU A 206 -4.27 8.22 3.24
CA LEU A 206 -2.89 8.01 2.80
C LEU A 206 -1.94 8.88 3.60
N LEU A 207 -0.77 8.33 3.85
CA LEU A 207 0.41 8.99 4.33
C LEU A 207 1.46 8.94 3.21
N VAL A 208 1.69 10.07 2.54
CA VAL A 208 2.72 10.18 1.51
C VAL A 208 4.04 10.47 2.19
N VAL A 209 5.02 9.60 1.98
CA VAL A 209 6.35 9.74 2.58
C VAL A 209 7.44 9.78 1.51
N ASP A 210 8.42 10.66 1.69
CA ASP A 210 9.66 10.66 0.91
C ASP A 210 10.82 11.09 1.81
N HIS A 211 12.02 10.50 1.57
CA HIS A 211 13.21 10.73 2.38
C HIS A 211 12.96 10.63 3.90
N GLY A 212 12.12 9.68 4.30
CA GLY A 212 11.78 9.43 5.71
C GLY A 212 10.82 10.45 6.34
N LYS A 213 10.31 11.41 5.59
CA LYS A 213 9.43 12.49 6.07
C LYS A 213 8.02 12.35 5.51
N LYS A 214 7.04 12.78 6.30
CA LYS A 214 5.67 12.96 5.84
C LYS A 214 5.58 14.18 4.94
N ILE A 215 5.11 14.00 3.70
CA ILE A 215 4.90 15.08 2.73
C ILE A 215 3.45 15.52 2.70
N ALA A 216 2.52 14.57 2.72
CA ALA A 216 1.09 14.83 2.71
C ALA A 216 0.35 13.73 3.47
N GLU A 217 -0.84 14.06 3.98
CA GLU A 217 -1.73 13.11 4.64
C GLU A 217 -3.19 13.53 4.38
N GLY A 218 -4.03 12.58 3.98
CA GLY A 218 -5.44 12.82 3.69
C GLY A 218 -6.12 11.67 2.98
N ALA A 219 -7.44 11.78 2.76
CA ALA A 219 -8.15 10.83 1.91
C ALA A 219 -7.63 10.93 0.46
N PRO A 220 -7.55 9.80 -0.30
CA PRO A 220 -7.01 9.82 -1.66
C PRO A 220 -7.62 10.91 -2.55
N ARG A 221 -8.95 11.00 -2.57
CA ARG A 221 -9.68 11.99 -3.37
C ARG A 221 -9.43 13.43 -2.95
N ASP A 222 -9.28 13.67 -1.64
CA ASP A 222 -9.03 15.01 -1.11
C ASP A 222 -7.62 15.48 -1.44
N LEU A 223 -6.63 14.58 -1.36
CA LEU A 223 -5.26 14.86 -1.77
C LEU A 223 -5.19 15.19 -3.27
N ILE A 224 -5.85 14.40 -4.12
CA ILE A 224 -5.92 14.70 -5.57
C ILE A 224 -6.48 16.10 -5.80
N ARG A 225 -7.64 16.44 -5.20
CA ARG A 225 -8.28 17.76 -5.35
C ARG A 225 -7.44 18.91 -4.80
N GLN A 226 -6.69 18.67 -3.73
CA GLN A 226 -5.89 19.71 -3.07
C GLN A 226 -4.63 20.05 -3.88
N TYR A 227 -4.03 19.05 -4.51
CA TYR A 227 -2.69 19.20 -5.10
C TYR A 227 -2.70 19.21 -6.63
N LEU A 228 -3.75 18.70 -7.29
CA LEU A 228 -3.77 18.54 -8.75
C LEU A 228 -4.88 19.33 -9.42
N GLU A 229 -4.62 19.64 -10.68
CA GLU A 229 -5.61 20.05 -11.67
C GLU A 229 -6.55 18.84 -11.95
N PRO A 230 -7.87 19.06 -12.17
CA PRO A 230 -8.83 17.96 -12.30
C PRO A 230 -8.65 17.11 -13.56
N ASP A 231 -8.21 17.71 -14.67
CA ASP A 231 -8.12 17.09 -15.98
C ASP A 231 -6.67 16.89 -16.44
N VAL A 232 -6.38 15.73 -16.98
CA VAL A 232 -5.10 15.39 -17.62
C VAL A 232 -5.36 15.00 -19.06
N VAL A 233 -4.65 15.64 -19.99
CA VAL A 233 -4.64 15.29 -21.41
C VAL A 233 -3.26 14.77 -21.75
N GLU A 234 -3.17 13.49 -22.04
CA GLU A 234 -1.96 12.82 -22.48
C GLU A 234 -1.91 12.88 -24.01
N VAL A 235 -0.78 13.31 -24.55
CA VAL A 235 -0.56 13.40 -25.99
C VAL A 235 0.70 12.63 -26.35
N TYR A 236 0.58 11.68 -27.26
CA TYR A 236 1.69 10.83 -27.69
C TYR A 236 1.63 10.58 -29.19
N GLY A 237 2.77 10.15 -29.74
CA GLY A 237 2.97 9.92 -31.18
C GLY A 237 4.02 10.83 -31.78
N SER A 238 4.33 10.62 -33.06
CA SER A 238 5.40 11.35 -33.74
C SER A 238 5.12 12.86 -33.76
N GLY A 239 5.98 13.61 -33.11
CA GLY A 239 5.85 15.09 -32.98
C GLY A 239 5.14 15.58 -31.71
N ALA A 240 4.69 14.68 -30.81
CA ALA A 240 4.03 15.09 -29.57
C ALA A 240 4.93 16.00 -28.70
N LEU A 241 6.22 15.69 -28.61
CA LEU A 241 7.21 16.46 -27.85
C LEU A 241 7.29 17.94 -28.28
N ALA A 242 7.07 18.23 -29.57
CA ALA A 242 7.09 19.60 -30.06
C ALA A 242 5.93 20.45 -29.47
N LEU A 243 4.89 19.82 -28.96
CA LEU A 243 3.79 20.53 -28.29
C LEU A 243 4.19 21.16 -26.96
N ALA A 244 5.24 20.63 -26.31
CA ALA A 244 5.74 21.18 -25.06
C ALA A 244 6.28 22.61 -25.21
N ASP A 245 6.72 22.98 -26.42
CA ASP A 245 7.20 24.33 -26.77
C ASP A 245 6.21 25.10 -27.67
N SER A 246 5.04 24.54 -27.92
CA SER A 246 4.00 25.16 -28.73
C SER A 246 3.12 26.11 -27.91
N PRO A 247 2.28 26.95 -28.58
CA PRO A 247 1.27 27.78 -27.91
C PRO A 247 0.28 26.99 -27.04
N LEU A 248 0.10 25.68 -27.27
CA LEU A 248 -0.77 24.82 -26.48
C LEU A 248 -0.31 24.71 -25.02
N LYS A 249 0.98 24.91 -24.75
CA LYS A 249 1.51 24.98 -23.39
C LYS A 249 0.77 26.00 -22.51
N ALA A 250 0.37 27.12 -23.07
CA ALA A 250 -0.36 28.16 -22.35
C ALA A 250 -1.80 27.76 -21.97
N MET A 251 -2.32 26.67 -22.53
CA MET A 251 -3.65 26.13 -22.19
C MET A 251 -3.62 25.17 -21.00
N ALA A 252 -2.45 24.83 -20.50
CA ALA A 252 -2.26 24.00 -19.33
C ALA A 252 -1.75 24.83 -18.15
N ALA A 253 -2.22 24.51 -16.94
CA ALA A 253 -1.65 25.08 -15.71
C ALA A 253 -0.28 24.47 -15.41
N ARG A 254 -0.09 23.22 -15.81
CA ARG A 254 1.17 22.47 -15.65
C ARG A 254 1.36 21.54 -16.85
N LEU A 255 2.62 21.36 -17.26
CA LEU A 255 3.00 20.44 -18.32
C LEU A 255 4.15 19.57 -17.85
N GLU A 256 4.07 18.28 -18.13
CA GLU A 256 5.12 17.31 -17.87
C GLU A 256 5.42 16.50 -19.13
N VAL A 257 6.65 16.03 -19.25
CA VAL A 257 7.09 15.18 -20.35
C VAL A 257 7.68 13.92 -19.78
N SER A 258 7.19 12.77 -20.21
CA SER A 258 7.74 11.46 -19.85
C SER A 258 7.88 10.59 -21.09
N GLY A 259 9.13 10.23 -21.43
CA GLY A 259 9.42 9.53 -22.68
C GLY A 259 8.95 10.33 -23.90
N GLU A 260 8.07 9.75 -24.71
CA GLU A 260 7.49 10.38 -25.90
C GLU A 260 6.09 10.98 -25.66
N THR A 261 5.63 11.03 -24.38
CA THR A 261 4.31 11.52 -24.01
C THR A 261 4.42 12.87 -23.33
N VAL A 262 3.51 13.79 -23.72
CA VAL A 262 3.33 15.09 -23.09
C VAL A 262 2.03 15.08 -22.32
N PHE A 263 2.09 15.43 -21.04
CA PHE A 263 0.97 15.50 -20.11
C PHE A 263 0.61 16.95 -19.86
N PHE A 264 -0.60 17.33 -20.23
CA PHE A 264 -1.16 18.66 -19.97
C PHE A 264 -2.14 18.55 -18.80
N TYR A 265 -1.85 19.23 -17.71
CA TYR A 265 -2.72 19.33 -16.54
C TYR A 265 -3.50 20.64 -16.60
N THR A 266 -4.81 20.57 -16.57
CA THR A 266 -5.68 21.74 -16.80
C THR A 266 -6.95 21.70 -15.94
N ALA A 267 -7.53 22.85 -15.70
CA ALA A 267 -8.82 22.97 -15.02
C ALA A 267 -10.01 22.61 -15.93
N ASP A 268 -9.86 22.75 -17.27
CA ASP A 268 -10.84 22.37 -18.28
C ASP A 268 -10.11 21.86 -19.53
N ALA A 269 -10.32 20.59 -19.85
CA ALA A 269 -9.67 19.95 -21.01
C ALA A 269 -10.29 20.36 -22.36
N LYS A 270 -11.52 20.89 -22.40
CA LYS A 270 -12.25 21.13 -23.65
C LYS A 270 -11.52 22.03 -24.65
N PRO A 271 -11.00 23.22 -24.24
CA PRO A 271 -10.29 24.10 -25.18
C PRO A 271 -9.04 23.42 -25.75
N LEU A 272 -8.29 22.68 -24.91
CA LEU A 272 -7.09 21.97 -25.33
C LEU A 272 -7.41 20.83 -26.30
N LEU A 273 -8.45 20.04 -26.04
CA LEU A 273 -8.89 18.96 -26.94
C LEU A 273 -9.35 19.49 -28.29
N GLN A 274 -10.04 20.63 -28.33
CA GLN A 274 -10.42 21.33 -29.58
C GLN A 274 -9.19 21.75 -30.38
N ALA A 275 -8.18 22.33 -29.73
CA ALA A 275 -6.95 22.73 -30.38
C ALA A 275 -6.13 21.55 -30.89
N LEU A 276 -6.11 20.42 -30.14
CA LEU A 276 -5.44 19.19 -30.53
C LEU A 276 -6.08 18.49 -31.74
N ALA A 277 -7.33 18.79 -32.07
CA ALA A 277 -7.98 18.28 -33.29
C ALA A 277 -7.26 18.72 -34.58
N ALA A 278 -6.45 19.78 -34.53
CA ALA A 278 -5.60 20.20 -35.66
C ALA A 278 -4.39 19.27 -35.89
N TYR A 279 -4.12 18.30 -35.01
CA TYR A 279 -2.98 17.40 -35.05
C TYR A 279 -3.43 15.93 -35.16
N PRO A 280 -4.08 15.51 -36.26
CA PRO A 280 -4.71 14.19 -36.41
C PRO A 280 -3.72 13.01 -36.35
N GLN A 281 -2.41 13.28 -36.51
CA GLN A 281 -1.34 12.30 -36.38
C GLN A 281 -0.99 11.95 -34.94
N LEU A 282 -1.44 12.77 -33.97
CA LEU A 282 -1.20 12.57 -32.53
C LEU A 282 -2.37 11.79 -31.93
N ARG A 283 -2.06 10.99 -30.95
CA ARG A 283 -3.07 10.32 -30.12
C ARG A 283 -3.25 11.09 -28.83
N THR A 284 -4.49 11.27 -28.43
CA THR A 284 -4.85 11.97 -27.21
C THR A 284 -5.68 11.07 -26.30
N LEU A 285 -5.37 11.07 -25.01
CA LEU A 285 -6.17 10.43 -23.98
C LEU A 285 -6.54 11.51 -22.94
N HIS A 286 -7.83 11.74 -22.74
CA HIS A 286 -8.34 12.59 -21.67
C HIS A 286 -8.78 11.72 -20.51
N ARG A 287 -8.30 12.02 -19.32
CA ARG A 287 -8.68 11.36 -18.07
C ARG A 287 -8.69 12.33 -16.88
N PRO A 288 -9.38 12.02 -15.79
CA PRO A 288 -9.20 12.73 -14.53
C PRO A 288 -7.78 12.51 -13.99
N ALA A 289 -7.30 13.45 -13.18
CA ALA A 289 -6.08 13.28 -12.40
C ALA A 289 -6.25 12.13 -11.38
N ASN A 290 -5.18 11.41 -11.09
CA ASN A 290 -5.15 10.25 -10.22
C ASN A 290 -4.00 10.33 -9.18
N LEU A 291 -3.87 9.30 -8.34
CA LEU A 291 -2.82 9.25 -7.32
C LEU A 291 -1.41 9.14 -7.91
N GLU A 292 -1.24 8.61 -9.12
CA GLU A 292 0.06 8.54 -9.77
C GLU A 292 0.56 9.96 -10.12
N ASP A 293 -0.33 10.80 -10.67
CA ASP A 293 -0.03 12.20 -10.94
C ASP A 293 0.31 12.97 -9.65
N LEU A 294 -0.42 12.69 -8.56
CA LEU A 294 -0.14 13.26 -7.24
C LEU A 294 1.26 12.88 -6.75
N PHE A 295 1.58 11.61 -6.84
CA PHE A 295 2.86 11.08 -6.40
C PHE A 295 4.02 11.72 -7.17
N LEU A 296 3.90 11.81 -8.51
CA LEU A 296 4.88 12.46 -9.38
C LEU A 296 5.08 13.93 -8.99
N LYS A 297 3.97 14.66 -8.78
CA LYS A 297 4.02 16.08 -8.41
C LYS A 297 4.69 16.30 -7.05
N LEU A 298 4.40 15.47 -6.06
CA LEU A 298 4.89 15.64 -4.69
C LEU A 298 6.34 15.17 -4.51
N THR A 299 6.77 14.12 -5.22
CA THR A 299 8.11 13.53 -5.04
C THR A 299 9.10 13.93 -6.13
N GLY A 300 8.61 14.48 -7.26
CA GLY A 300 9.43 14.80 -8.44
C GLY A 300 10.05 13.57 -9.11
N ARG A 301 9.57 12.36 -8.80
CA ARG A 301 10.11 11.08 -9.28
C ARG A 301 9.03 10.27 -9.96
N GLN A 302 9.34 9.69 -11.11
CA GLN A 302 8.50 8.63 -11.67
C GLN A 302 8.57 7.40 -10.77
N ILE A 303 7.42 6.73 -10.59
CA ILE A 303 7.38 5.40 -10.00
C ILE A 303 7.98 4.47 -11.05
N ARG A 304 9.30 4.39 -11.09
CA ARG A 304 9.98 3.35 -11.88
C ARG A 304 10.20 2.17 -10.96
N GLU A 305 9.73 1.02 -11.40
CA GLU A 305 10.26 -0.25 -10.96
C GLU A 305 11.76 -0.21 -11.32
N ASP A 306 12.61 -0.04 -10.31
CA ASP A 306 14.01 -0.39 -10.46
C ASP A 306 14.02 -1.92 -10.59
N ALA A 307 14.26 -2.37 -11.83
CA ALA A 307 14.40 -3.77 -12.21
C ALA A 307 15.66 -4.39 -11.57
#